data_9935c820badd0834eb1af63d22e5ac68
#
_entry.id   9935c820badd0834eb1af63d22e5ac68
#
_cell.length_a   1.000
_cell.length_b   1.000
_cell.length_c   1.000
_cell.angle_alpha   90.00
_cell.angle_beta   90.00
_cell.angle_gamma   90.00
#
_symmetry.space_group_name_H-M   'P 1'
#
loop_
_entity.id
_entity.type
_entity.pdbx_description
1 polymer ?
#
loop_
_entity_poly.entity_id
_entity_poly.type
_entity_poly.pdbx_seq_one_letter_code
_entity_poly.pdbx_strand_id
1 'polypeptide(L)'
;ITTRLVGSEMCIRDSIKTLQPRYNILLKDDKTYPWIVVRREHFPRVQSTRQLNRDGSQYFGPYGSVVMQHSVLDFIREVVPLRTCKLNLAPEQIAKGKYTVCLQYHLGNCKGPCIGAQGEGEYGRLVDMVVAVLKGDLRPVRSYLEQEMQRAAGELKFELAQRYKQRLDALDNYAGKSVIVSAKIVDVDVFSLLPDDDVASVSYTHLRAHETRSNL
;
A
#
# COMPACT_ATOMS: atom_id res chain seq x y z
N ILE A 1 29.54 -21.51 -29.26
CA ILE A 1 28.30 -21.44 -30.11
C ILE A 1 27.09 -20.93 -29.32
N THR A 2 27.11 -20.97 -27.97
CA THR A 2 25.96 -20.62 -27.11
C THR A 2 25.84 -19.11 -26.83
N THR A 3 26.85 -18.29 -27.01
CA THR A 3 26.81 -16.85 -26.73
C THR A 3 26.05 -16.00 -27.75
N ARG A 4 25.77 -16.56 -28.94
CA ARG A 4 25.05 -15.83 -30.01
C ARG A 4 23.51 -15.85 -29.89
N LEU A 5 22.96 -16.81 -29.12
CA LEU A 5 21.52 -16.96 -28.92
C LEU A 5 20.98 -15.97 -27.88
N VAL A 6 21.73 -15.68 -26.82
CA VAL A 6 21.28 -14.75 -25.75
C VAL A 6 21.17 -13.32 -26.29
N GLY A 7 22.08 -12.88 -27.17
CA GLY A 7 22.00 -11.57 -27.81
C GLY A 7 20.79 -11.44 -28.78
N SER A 8 20.35 -12.53 -29.42
CA SER A 8 19.22 -12.51 -30.34
C SER A 8 17.88 -12.41 -29.63
N GLU A 9 17.70 -13.03 -28.46
CA GLU A 9 16.47 -12.93 -27.66
C GLU A 9 16.25 -11.52 -27.09
N MET A 10 17.30 -10.87 -26.61
CA MET A 10 17.23 -9.46 -26.20
C MET A 10 16.86 -8.55 -27.38
N CYS A 11 17.50 -8.71 -28.53
CA CYS A 11 17.18 -7.93 -29.72
C CYS A 11 15.75 -8.16 -30.22
N ILE A 12 15.24 -9.39 -30.15
CA ILE A 12 13.84 -9.71 -30.50
C ILE A 12 12.86 -9.02 -29.54
N ARG A 13 13.12 -9.09 -28.25
CA ARG A 13 12.29 -8.45 -27.22
C ARG A 13 12.24 -6.93 -27.40
N ASP A 14 13.40 -6.29 -27.62
CA ASP A 14 13.50 -4.85 -27.85
C ASP A 14 12.81 -4.44 -29.16
N SER A 15 12.95 -5.23 -30.21
CA SER A 15 12.24 -4.99 -31.48
C SER A 15 10.73 -5.11 -31.34
N ILE A 16 10.21 -6.08 -30.55
CA ILE A 16 8.78 -6.23 -30.29
C ILE A 16 8.26 -5.06 -29.45
N LYS A 17 9.02 -4.59 -28.47
CA LYS A 17 8.66 -3.42 -27.65
C LYS A 17 8.62 -2.12 -28.48
N THR A 18 9.60 -1.94 -29.37
CA THR A 18 9.70 -0.73 -30.22
C THR A 18 8.66 -0.72 -31.34
N LEU A 19 8.50 -1.84 -32.05
CA LEU A 19 7.66 -1.93 -33.25
C LEU A 19 6.20 -2.31 -32.94
N GLN A 20 5.88 -2.77 -31.72
CA GLN A 20 4.52 -3.13 -31.28
C GLN A 20 3.75 -4.01 -32.28
N PRO A 21 4.31 -5.14 -32.80
CA PRO A 21 3.67 -5.94 -33.84
C PRO A 21 2.33 -6.51 -33.38
N ARG A 22 1.34 -6.53 -34.27
CA ARG A 22 -0.09 -6.80 -33.95
C ARG A 22 -0.33 -8.12 -33.20
N TYR A 23 0.45 -9.17 -33.52
CA TYR A 23 0.18 -10.54 -33.03
C TYR A 23 1.06 -11.01 -31.85
N ASN A 24 2.10 -10.28 -31.46
CA ASN A 24 2.98 -10.64 -30.33
C ASN A 24 2.47 -10.06 -29.02
N ILE A 25 1.33 -10.54 -28.53
CA ILE A 25 0.65 -10.02 -27.34
C ILE A 25 1.46 -10.25 -26.07
N LEU A 26 2.05 -11.44 -25.89
CA LEU A 26 2.78 -11.83 -24.67
C LEU A 26 4.03 -10.98 -24.38
N LEU A 27 4.74 -10.52 -25.41
CA LEU A 27 5.96 -9.73 -25.27
C LEU A 27 5.73 -8.21 -25.31
N LYS A 28 4.52 -7.79 -25.70
CA LYS A 28 4.06 -6.41 -25.60
C LYS A 28 3.56 -6.05 -24.22
N ASP A 29 3.04 -7.04 -23.48
CA ASP A 29 2.41 -6.83 -22.19
C ASP A 29 3.51 -6.53 -21.16
N ASP A 30 3.91 -5.27 -21.09
CA ASP A 30 4.64 -4.75 -19.95
C ASP A 30 3.68 -4.82 -18.76
N LYS A 31 3.72 -5.96 -18.05
CA LYS A 31 2.97 -6.13 -16.81
C LYS A 31 3.42 -5.04 -15.85
N THR A 32 2.72 -3.92 -15.88
CA THR A 32 2.94 -2.85 -14.92
C THR A 32 2.60 -3.39 -13.53
N TYR A 33 3.59 -3.39 -12.67
CA TYR A 33 3.42 -3.80 -11.28
C TYR A 33 2.35 -2.94 -10.60
N PRO A 34 1.57 -3.51 -9.68
CA PRO A 34 0.60 -2.76 -8.91
C PRO A 34 1.28 -1.86 -7.87
N TRP A 35 0.72 -0.67 -7.68
CA TRP A 35 1.16 0.35 -6.72
C TRP A 35 0.01 0.76 -5.82
N ILE A 36 0.32 1.21 -4.61
CA ILE A 36 -0.63 1.93 -3.76
C ILE A 36 -0.33 3.41 -3.87
N VAL A 37 -1.36 4.21 -4.13
CA VAL A 37 -1.26 5.66 -4.23
C VAL A 37 -2.03 6.34 -3.10
N VAL A 38 -1.38 7.29 -2.45
CA VAL A 38 -2.02 8.28 -1.57
C VAL A 38 -2.22 9.55 -2.39
N ARG A 39 -3.48 9.81 -2.79
CA ARG A 39 -3.83 10.92 -3.69
C ARG A 39 -3.61 12.27 -3.03
N ARG A 40 -3.08 13.23 -3.78
CA ARG A 40 -3.00 14.63 -3.35
C ARG A 40 -4.35 15.31 -3.52
N GLU A 41 -5.19 15.20 -2.51
CA GLU A 41 -6.54 15.77 -2.45
C GLU A 41 -6.73 16.44 -1.08
N HIS A 42 -7.75 17.28 -0.92
CA HIS A 42 -8.07 17.93 0.37
C HIS A 42 -8.25 16.90 1.50
N PHE A 43 -8.93 15.78 1.22
CA PHE A 43 -8.97 14.59 2.07
C PHE A 43 -8.36 13.42 1.28
N PRO A 44 -7.07 13.12 1.41
CA PRO A 44 -6.37 12.12 0.61
C PRO A 44 -7.02 10.73 0.63
N ARG A 45 -7.11 10.08 -0.53
CA ARG A 45 -7.58 8.70 -0.66
C ARG A 45 -6.40 7.75 -0.88
N VAL A 46 -6.52 6.55 -0.30
CA VAL A 46 -5.57 5.46 -0.51
C VAL A 46 -6.19 4.44 -1.48
N GLN A 47 -5.55 4.22 -2.61
CA GLN A 47 -6.10 3.41 -3.70
C GLN A 47 -5.02 2.55 -4.37
N SER A 48 -5.46 1.48 -5.05
CA SER A 48 -4.62 0.74 -5.98
C SER A 48 -4.49 1.47 -7.32
N THR A 49 -3.31 1.40 -7.92
CA THR A 49 -3.07 1.91 -9.27
C THR A 49 -2.00 1.08 -9.97
N ARG A 50 -2.01 1.10 -11.29
CA ARG A 50 -0.92 0.59 -12.15
C ARG A 50 -0.23 1.72 -12.91
N GLN A 51 -0.79 2.94 -12.84
CA GLN A 51 -0.26 4.10 -13.54
C GLN A 51 0.38 5.05 -12.53
N LEU A 52 1.57 5.51 -12.83
CA LEU A 52 2.30 6.52 -12.07
C LEU A 52 2.06 7.88 -12.76
N ASN A 53 1.35 8.77 -12.10
CA ASN A 53 1.08 10.11 -12.61
C ASN A 53 1.93 11.15 -11.87
N ARG A 54 2.41 12.17 -12.56
CA ARG A 54 3.17 13.29 -11.95
C ARG A 54 2.22 14.35 -11.39
N ASP A 55 1.28 13.94 -10.53
CA ASP A 55 0.25 14.79 -9.92
C ASP A 55 0.60 15.22 -8.47
N GLY A 56 1.81 14.91 -8.01
CA GLY A 56 2.25 15.17 -6.63
C GLY A 56 1.67 14.18 -5.60
N SER A 57 0.97 13.13 -6.03
CA SER A 57 0.56 12.02 -5.18
C SER A 57 1.74 11.16 -4.76
N GLN A 58 1.64 10.51 -3.60
CA GLN A 58 2.68 9.60 -3.11
C GLN A 58 2.38 8.17 -3.57
N TYR A 59 3.38 7.49 -4.14
CA TYR A 59 3.28 6.13 -4.65
C TYR A 59 4.14 5.19 -3.82
N PHE A 60 3.58 4.02 -3.48
CA PHE A 60 4.23 2.98 -2.68
C PHE A 60 4.19 1.66 -3.44
N GLY A 61 5.31 1.00 -3.56
CA GLY A 61 5.49 -0.25 -4.32
C GLY A 61 6.84 -0.24 -5.06
N PRO A 62 7.03 -1.04 -6.09
CA PRO A 62 6.03 -1.95 -6.70
C PRO A 62 5.72 -3.17 -5.83
N TYR A 63 4.48 -3.66 -5.91
CA TYR A 63 4.08 -4.91 -5.26
C TYR A 63 4.25 -6.08 -6.23
N GLY A 64 4.77 -7.22 -5.74
CA GLY A 64 5.01 -8.41 -6.56
C GLY A 64 3.74 -9.07 -7.11
N SER A 65 2.59 -8.86 -6.47
CA SER A 65 1.30 -9.35 -6.94
C SER A 65 0.14 -8.42 -6.55
N VAL A 66 -0.94 -8.50 -7.32
CA VAL A 66 -2.20 -7.78 -7.03
C VAL A 66 -2.82 -8.27 -5.72
N VAL A 67 -2.70 -9.56 -5.42
CA VAL A 67 -3.22 -10.14 -4.18
C VAL A 67 -2.52 -9.53 -2.96
N MET A 68 -1.19 -9.44 -3.00
CA MET A 68 -0.41 -8.81 -1.93
C MET A 68 -0.79 -7.33 -1.75
N GLN A 69 -0.92 -6.57 -2.83
CA GLN A 69 -1.35 -5.18 -2.80
C GLN A 69 -2.74 -5.03 -2.16
N HIS A 70 -3.71 -5.86 -2.56
CA HIS A 70 -5.06 -5.83 -2.00
C HIS A 70 -5.06 -6.18 -0.50
N SER A 71 -4.29 -7.19 -0.08
CA SER A 71 -4.17 -7.55 1.34
C SER A 71 -3.67 -6.38 2.19
N VAL A 72 -2.70 -5.61 1.69
CA VAL A 72 -2.22 -4.40 2.38
C VAL A 72 -3.30 -3.31 2.42
N LEU A 73 -4.03 -3.10 1.33
CA LEU A 73 -5.11 -2.10 1.29
C LEU A 73 -6.28 -2.48 2.21
N ASP A 74 -6.65 -3.75 2.25
CA ASP A 74 -7.74 -4.22 3.09
C ASP A 74 -7.35 -4.13 4.56
N PHE A 75 -6.12 -4.48 4.91
CA PHE A 75 -5.56 -4.23 6.24
C PHE A 75 -5.60 -2.75 6.64
N ILE A 76 -5.16 -1.83 5.76
CA ILE A 76 -5.22 -0.39 6.03
C ILE A 76 -6.67 0.07 6.29
N ARG A 77 -7.63 -0.41 5.50
CA ARG A 77 -9.06 -0.07 5.64
C ARG A 77 -9.68 -0.62 6.93
N GLU A 78 -9.21 -1.79 7.37
CA GLU A 78 -9.66 -2.40 8.63
C GLU A 78 -9.16 -1.61 9.83
N VAL A 79 -7.88 -1.19 9.80
CA VAL A 79 -7.20 -0.59 10.94
C VAL A 79 -7.46 0.92 11.04
N VAL A 80 -7.43 1.64 9.90
CA VAL A 80 -7.52 3.11 9.87
C VAL A 80 -8.81 3.58 9.18
N PRO A 81 -9.68 4.36 9.85
CA PRO A 81 -10.96 4.80 9.30
C PRO A 81 -10.78 5.94 8.29
N LEU A 82 -10.42 5.60 7.06
CA LEU A 82 -10.27 6.53 5.95
C LEU A 82 -11.44 6.44 4.96
N ARG A 83 -11.71 7.55 4.25
CA ARG A 83 -12.71 7.57 3.20
C ARG A 83 -12.30 6.69 2.00
N THR A 84 -13.28 6.00 1.43
CA THR A 84 -13.14 5.24 0.17
C THR A 84 -13.93 5.85 -0.97
N CYS A 85 -14.82 6.81 -0.67
CA CYS A 85 -15.70 7.44 -1.65
C CYS A 85 -14.94 8.34 -2.65
N LYS A 86 -15.52 8.50 -3.85
CA LYS A 86 -14.95 9.33 -4.93
C LYS A 86 -15.46 10.76 -4.93
N LEU A 87 -16.12 11.21 -3.87
CA LEU A 87 -16.70 12.55 -3.77
C LEU A 87 -15.60 13.62 -3.80
N ASN A 88 -15.88 14.75 -4.45
CA ASN A 88 -15.00 15.92 -4.38
C ASN A 88 -15.24 16.66 -3.07
N LEU A 89 -14.34 16.52 -2.11
CA LEU A 89 -14.45 17.12 -0.78
C LEU A 89 -13.67 18.45 -0.71
N ALA A 90 -13.87 19.34 -1.70
CA ALA A 90 -13.39 20.69 -1.59
C ALA A 90 -14.12 21.43 -0.45
N PRO A 91 -13.47 22.34 0.29
CA PRO A 91 -14.05 23.06 1.42
C PRO A 91 -15.39 23.70 1.10
N GLU A 92 -15.49 24.30 -0.09
CA GLU A 92 -16.71 24.94 -0.58
C GLU A 92 -17.90 23.97 -0.73
N GLN A 93 -17.62 22.71 -1.13
CA GLN A 93 -18.66 21.69 -1.33
C GLN A 93 -19.16 21.14 0.00
N ILE A 94 -18.26 21.01 0.99
CA ILE A 94 -18.60 20.61 2.36
C ILE A 94 -19.43 21.70 3.04
N ALA A 95 -19.02 22.97 2.91
CA ALA A 95 -19.71 24.12 3.49
C ALA A 95 -21.15 24.28 2.96
N LYS A 96 -21.39 23.89 1.70
CA LYS A 96 -22.74 23.90 1.09
C LYS A 96 -23.66 22.78 1.59
N GLY A 97 -23.18 21.87 2.45
CA GLY A 97 -23.98 20.74 2.95
C GLY A 97 -24.46 19.78 1.86
N LYS A 98 -23.74 19.67 0.75
CA LYS A 98 -24.16 18.92 -0.45
C LYS A 98 -24.21 17.40 -0.23
N TYR A 99 -23.50 16.88 0.77
CA TYR A 99 -23.31 15.45 0.95
C TYR A 99 -24.05 14.93 2.17
N THR A 100 -24.54 13.70 2.05
CA THR A 100 -25.14 12.93 3.15
C THR A 100 -24.18 11.83 3.59
N VAL A 101 -24.34 11.33 4.81
CA VAL A 101 -23.56 10.20 5.34
C VAL A 101 -23.85 8.92 4.55
N CYS A 102 -22.81 8.13 4.34
CA CYS A 102 -22.91 6.85 3.63
C CYS A 102 -22.81 5.67 4.61
N LEU A 103 -23.00 4.46 4.10
CA LEU A 103 -22.93 3.23 4.90
C LEU A 103 -21.57 3.10 5.64
N GLN A 104 -20.46 3.52 5.04
CA GLN A 104 -19.13 3.43 5.67
C GLN A 104 -19.01 4.29 6.94
N TYR A 105 -19.74 5.40 7.00
CA TYR A 105 -19.83 6.22 8.21
C TYR A 105 -20.58 5.46 9.33
N HIS A 106 -21.71 4.85 9.01
CA HIS A 106 -22.49 4.08 9.99
C HIS A 106 -21.77 2.84 10.49
N LEU A 107 -20.96 2.21 9.63
CA LEU A 107 -20.10 1.08 9.99
C LEU A 107 -18.87 1.49 10.82
N GLY A 108 -18.59 2.80 10.96
CA GLY A 108 -17.41 3.30 11.67
C GLY A 108 -16.08 3.16 10.89
N ASN A 109 -16.15 2.89 9.59
CA ASN A 109 -15.00 2.78 8.70
C ASN A 109 -14.58 4.15 8.11
N CYS A 110 -15.38 5.19 8.34
CA CYS A 110 -15.11 6.56 7.95
C CYS A 110 -15.70 7.52 8.98
N LYS A 111 -14.99 8.56 9.34
CA LYS A 111 -15.43 9.57 10.33
C LYS A 111 -16.24 10.73 9.72
N GLY A 112 -16.66 10.64 8.47
CA GLY A 112 -17.57 11.60 7.82
C GLY A 112 -16.94 12.96 7.45
N PRO A 113 -15.78 13.03 6.79
CA PRO A 113 -15.24 14.31 6.34
C PRO A 113 -16.16 15.02 5.33
N CYS A 114 -17.01 14.27 4.62
CA CYS A 114 -17.96 14.80 3.64
C CYS A 114 -19.07 15.71 4.25
N ILE A 115 -19.39 15.52 5.53
CA ILE A 115 -20.37 16.32 6.28
C ILE A 115 -19.68 17.27 7.29
N GLY A 116 -18.35 17.40 7.24
CA GLY A 116 -17.60 18.22 8.19
C GLY A 116 -17.47 17.62 9.60
N ALA A 117 -17.89 16.36 9.83
CA ALA A 117 -17.78 15.69 11.13
C ALA A 117 -16.32 15.39 11.52
N GLN A 118 -15.40 15.39 10.56
CA GLN A 118 -13.96 15.21 10.77
C GLN A 118 -13.18 16.36 10.15
N GLY A 119 -12.34 17.02 10.95
CA GLY A 119 -11.48 18.10 10.49
C GLY A 119 -10.28 17.61 9.66
N GLU A 120 -9.75 18.50 8.81
CA GLU A 120 -8.63 18.21 7.92
C GLU A 120 -7.38 17.78 8.68
N GLY A 121 -7.06 18.44 9.80
CA GLY A 121 -5.87 18.11 10.61
C GLY A 121 -5.97 16.73 11.28
N GLU A 122 -7.16 16.32 11.73
CA GLU A 122 -7.37 14.97 12.27
C GLU A 122 -7.24 13.93 11.15
N TYR A 123 -7.85 14.21 9.99
CA TYR A 123 -7.76 13.31 8.83
C TYR A 123 -6.31 13.19 8.33
N GLY A 124 -5.57 14.29 8.27
CA GLY A 124 -4.15 14.31 7.89
C GLY A 124 -3.30 13.38 8.77
N ARG A 125 -3.50 13.42 10.09
CA ARG A 125 -2.80 12.49 11.01
C ARG A 125 -3.09 11.02 10.72
N LEU A 126 -4.32 10.69 10.34
CA LEU A 126 -4.66 9.31 9.91
C LEU A 126 -3.94 8.93 8.61
N VAL A 127 -3.83 9.86 7.66
CA VAL A 127 -3.09 9.65 6.42
C VAL A 127 -1.59 9.46 6.70
N ASP A 128 -0.99 10.25 7.59
CA ASP A 128 0.41 10.12 7.97
C ASP A 128 0.69 8.74 8.61
N MET A 129 -0.24 8.24 9.44
CA MET A 129 -0.15 6.89 9.99
C MET A 129 -0.21 5.82 8.88
N VAL A 130 -1.06 5.97 7.87
CA VAL A 130 -1.09 5.05 6.74
C VAL A 130 0.20 5.10 5.93
N VAL A 131 0.76 6.28 5.72
CA VAL A 131 2.07 6.43 5.08
C VAL A 131 3.17 5.75 5.89
N ALA A 132 3.14 5.82 7.22
CA ALA A 132 4.06 5.10 8.09
C ALA A 132 3.92 3.58 7.92
N VAL A 133 2.68 3.06 7.92
CA VAL A 133 2.39 1.63 7.65
C VAL A 133 2.95 1.19 6.30
N LEU A 134 2.72 1.97 5.25
CA LEU A 134 3.23 1.68 3.89
C LEU A 134 4.76 1.71 3.82
N LYS A 135 5.42 2.42 4.73
CA LYS A 135 6.87 2.42 4.93
C LYS A 135 7.38 1.33 5.88
N GLY A 136 6.48 0.53 6.46
CA GLY A 136 6.81 -0.55 7.38
C GLY A 136 6.83 -0.17 8.86
N ASP A 137 6.44 1.04 9.24
CA ASP A 137 6.37 1.45 10.64
C ASP A 137 4.93 1.35 11.17
N LEU A 138 4.69 0.33 12.00
CA LEU A 138 3.38 0.06 12.60
C LEU A 138 3.18 0.75 13.96
N ARG A 139 4.22 1.34 14.54
CA ARG A 139 4.18 1.93 15.90
C ARG A 139 3.19 3.09 16.03
N PRO A 140 3.10 4.04 15.07
CA PRO A 140 2.16 5.15 15.19
C PRO A 140 0.69 4.69 15.21
N VAL A 141 0.36 3.67 14.40
CA VAL A 141 -0.99 3.11 14.35
C VAL A 141 -1.32 2.36 15.62
N ARG A 142 -0.38 1.56 16.14
CA ARG A 142 -0.55 0.85 17.41
C ARG A 142 -0.86 1.82 18.55
N SER A 143 -0.02 2.83 18.72
CA SER A 143 -0.19 3.83 19.79
C SER A 143 -1.54 4.57 19.69
N TYR A 144 -1.94 4.92 18.47
CA TYR A 144 -3.25 5.54 18.22
C TYR A 144 -4.41 4.63 18.63
N LEU A 145 -4.39 3.36 18.23
CA LEU A 145 -5.45 2.40 18.53
C LEU A 145 -5.56 2.12 20.03
N GLU A 146 -4.41 2.00 20.73
CA GLU A 146 -4.37 1.82 22.17
C GLU A 146 -4.96 3.02 22.92
N GLN A 147 -4.61 4.24 22.51
CA GLN A 147 -5.15 5.47 23.10
C GLN A 147 -6.66 5.59 22.88
N GLU A 148 -7.14 5.34 21.67
CA GLU A 148 -8.58 5.39 21.35
C GLU A 148 -9.37 4.30 22.09
N MET A 149 -8.80 3.11 22.24
CA MET A 149 -9.39 2.02 23.03
C MET A 149 -9.53 2.42 24.49
N GLN A 150 -8.46 2.95 25.10
CA GLN A 150 -8.48 3.40 26.49
C GLN A 150 -9.47 4.56 26.71
N ARG A 151 -9.52 5.52 25.78
CA ARG A 151 -10.46 6.64 25.84
C ARG A 151 -11.91 6.13 25.77
N ALA A 152 -12.22 5.24 24.82
CA ALA A 152 -13.57 4.66 24.69
C ALA A 152 -13.96 3.85 25.94
N ALA A 153 -13.03 3.12 26.54
CA ALA A 153 -13.27 2.39 27.78
C ALA A 153 -13.54 3.35 28.96
N GLY A 154 -12.78 4.45 29.08
CA GLY A 154 -13.01 5.48 30.09
C GLY A 154 -14.34 6.21 29.95
N GLU A 155 -14.86 6.34 28.72
CA GLU A 155 -16.19 6.87 28.41
C GLU A 155 -17.31 5.83 28.54
N LEU A 156 -17.02 4.62 29.04
CA LEU A 156 -17.93 3.47 29.14
C LEU A 156 -18.55 3.01 27.80
N LYS A 157 -17.91 3.35 26.68
CA LYS A 157 -18.32 2.94 25.33
C LYS A 157 -17.66 1.62 24.95
N PHE A 158 -18.03 0.53 25.61
CA PHE A 158 -17.37 -0.76 25.51
C PHE A 158 -17.43 -1.38 24.12
N GLU A 159 -18.50 -1.19 23.36
CA GLU A 159 -18.59 -1.65 21.96
C GLU A 159 -17.54 -0.97 21.07
N LEU A 160 -17.32 0.33 21.28
CA LEU A 160 -16.30 1.08 20.55
C LEU A 160 -14.89 0.63 20.95
N ALA A 161 -14.65 0.45 22.25
CA ALA A 161 -13.38 -0.09 22.76
C ALA A 161 -13.09 -1.48 22.19
N GLN A 162 -14.10 -2.35 22.11
CA GLN A 162 -13.97 -3.69 21.51
C GLN A 162 -13.60 -3.61 20.02
N ARG A 163 -14.13 -2.66 19.26
CA ARG A 163 -13.73 -2.45 17.85
C ARG A 163 -12.26 -2.05 17.73
N TYR A 164 -11.77 -1.17 18.59
CA TYR A 164 -10.35 -0.81 18.60
C TYR A 164 -9.45 -1.98 19.00
N LYS A 165 -9.89 -2.85 19.93
CA LYS A 165 -9.19 -4.08 20.27
C LYS A 165 -9.09 -5.02 19.07
N GLN A 166 -10.19 -5.24 18.34
CA GLN A 166 -10.18 -6.07 17.12
C GLN A 166 -9.21 -5.54 16.07
N ARG A 167 -9.11 -4.21 15.92
CA ARG A 167 -8.14 -3.57 15.03
C ARG A 167 -6.69 -3.77 15.49
N LEU A 168 -6.43 -3.77 16.79
CA LEU A 168 -5.11 -4.12 17.35
C LEU A 168 -4.75 -5.58 17.09
N ASP A 169 -5.70 -6.49 17.28
CA ASP A 169 -5.49 -7.91 16.99
C ASP A 169 -5.19 -8.13 15.48
N ALA A 170 -5.89 -7.41 14.59
CA ALA A 170 -5.59 -7.42 13.16
C ALA A 170 -4.19 -6.87 12.83
N LEU A 171 -3.76 -5.82 13.53
CA LEU A 171 -2.41 -5.24 13.41
C LEU A 171 -1.34 -6.26 13.82
N ASP A 172 -1.54 -6.97 14.93
CA ASP A 172 -0.60 -7.98 15.44
C ASP A 172 -0.52 -9.19 14.49
N ASN A 173 -1.65 -9.64 13.98
CA ASN A 173 -1.71 -10.69 12.97
C ASN A 173 -1.00 -10.30 11.67
N TYR A 174 -1.14 -9.04 11.25
CA TYR A 174 -0.44 -8.51 10.08
C TYR A 174 1.07 -8.42 10.32
N ALA A 175 1.50 -7.91 11.47
CA ALA A 175 2.91 -7.81 11.84
C ALA A 175 3.60 -9.19 11.86
N GLY A 176 2.90 -10.24 12.34
CA GLY A 176 3.43 -11.61 12.38
C GLY A 176 3.53 -12.29 11.01
N LYS A 177 2.73 -11.87 10.03
CA LYS A 177 2.68 -12.48 8.69
C LYS A 177 3.43 -11.67 7.62
N SER A 178 3.64 -10.39 7.86
CA SER A 178 4.18 -9.49 6.86
C SER A 178 5.70 -9.42 6.96
N VAL A 179 6.37 -10.00 5.98
CA VAL A 179 7.72 -9.59 5.64
C VAL A 179 7.57 -8.25 4.89
N ILE A 180 7.48 -7.16 5.64
CA ILE A 180 7.49 -5.82 5.05
C ILE A 180 8.90 -5.60 4.50
N VAL A 181 9.06 -5.75 3.20
CA VAL A 181 10.28 -5.34 2.52
C VAL A 181 10.36 -3.83 2.64
N SER A 182 11.27 -3.36 3.51
CA SER A 182 11.53 -1.94 3.66
C SER A 182 11.97 -1.36 2.31
N ALA A 183 11.32 -0.30 1.83
CA ALA A 183 11.72 0.42 0.62
C ALA A 183 13.13 1.05 0.71
N LYS A 184 13.77 0.95 1.88
CA LYS A 184 15.18 1.36 2.12
C LYS A 184 16.20 0.26 1.79
N ILE A 185 15.73 -0.97 1.51
CA ILE A 185 16.63 -2.07 1.13
C ILE A 185 16.90 -1.92 -0.37
N VAL A 186 17.96 -1.19 -0.67
CA VAL A 186 18.49 -0.97 -2.02
C VAL A 186 19.85 -1.64 -2.03
N ASP A 187 20.10 -2.56 -2.95
CA ASP A 187 21.35 -3.33 -3.05
C ASP A 187 21.67 -4.15 -1.78
N VAL A 188 20.92 -5.24 -1.57
CA VAL A 188 21.12 -6.15 -0.44
C VAL A 188 21.49 -7.53 -0.93
N ASP A 189 22.53 -8.07 -0.33
CA ASP A 189 22.92 -9.46 -0.47
C ASP A 189 22.24 -10.30 0.63
N VAL A 190 21.48 -11.29 0.23
CA VAL A 190 20.81 -12.21 1.16
C VAL A 190 21.54 -13.55 1.11
N PHE A 191 22.08 -13.95 2.25
CA PHE A 191 22.66 -15.27 2.46
C PHE A 191 21.74 -16.09 3.36
N SER A 192 21.36 -17.28 2.94
CA SER A 192 20.72 -18.25 3.81
C SER A 192 21.60 -19.48 3.96
N LEU A 193 21.80 -19.92 5.19
CA LEU A 193 22.57 -21.11 5.54
C LEU A 193 21.62 -22.15 6.15
N LEU A 194 21.57 -23.31 5.54
CA LEU A 194 20.88 -24.49 6.06
C LEU A 194 21.94 -25.54 6.43
N PRO A 195 22.27 -25.70 7.73
CA PRO A 195 23.15 -26.76 8.16
C PRO A 195 22.41 -28.11 8.10
N ASP A 196 23.09 -29.11 7.59
CA ASP A 196 22.70 -30.53 7.63
C ASP A 196 23.92 -31.30 8.15
N ASP A 197 23.78 -32.26 9.02
CA ASP A 197 24.80 -32.90 9.87
C ASP A 197 26.27 -32.75 9.47
N ASP A 198 26.64 -33.11 8.23
CA ASP A 198 28.01 -33.00 7.71
C ASP A 198 28.18 -31.99 6.56
N VAL A 199 27.10 -31.37 6.11
CA VAL A 199 27.06 -30.48 4.95
C VAL A 199 26.23 -29.22 5.24
N ALA A 200 26.65 -28.06 4.75
CA ALA A 200 25.85 -26.85 4.81
C ALA A 200 25.49 -26.36 3.40
N SER A 201 24.19 -26.17 3.15
CA SER A 201 23.72 -25.55 1.92
C SER A 201 23.65 -24.04 2.09
N VAL A 202 24.35 -23.31 1.22
CA VAL A 202 24.34 -21.84 1.20
C VAL A 202 23.57 -21.38 -0.03
N SER A 203 22.52 -20.57 0.17
CA SER A 203 21.85 -19.85 -0.90
C SER A 203 22.23 -18.38 -0.84
N TYR A 204 22.63 -17.82 -1.98
CA TYR A 204 22.97 -16.41 -2.15
C TYR A 204 22.03 -15.76 -3.15
N THR A 205 21.44 -14.64 -2.78
CA THR A 205 20.59 -13.83 -3.66
C THR A 205 21.02 -12.37 -3.57
N HIS A 206 21.38 -11.80 -4.70
CA HIS A 206 21.68 -10.37 -4.82
C HIS A 206 20.44 -9.64 -5.33
N LEU A 207 19.90 -8.72 -4.52
CA LEU A 207 18.76 -7.88 -4.88
C LEU A 207 19.26 -6.50 -5.29
N ARG A 208 19.26 -6.20 -6.59
CA ARG A 208 19.61 -4.89 -7.13
C ARG A 208 18.37 -4.03 -7.35
N ALA A 209 18.42 -2.79 -6.90
CA ALA A 209 17.38 -1.79 -7.16
C ALA A 209 17.24 -1.40 -8.65
N HIS A 210 18.14 -1.85 -9.50
CA HIS A 210 18.26 -1.41 -10.90
C HIS A 210 17.36 -2.11 -11.91
N GLU A 211 16.72 -3.22 -11.58
CA GLU A 211 15.80 -3.87 -12.54
C GLU A 211 14.48 -3.14 -12.71
N THR A 212 14.21 -2.11 -11.89
CA THR A 212 13.01 -1.27 -12.01
C THR A 212 13.24 0.04 -12.77
N ARG A 213 14.48 0.33 -13.23
CA ARG A 213 14.82 1.61 -13.87
C ARG A 213 14.96 1.60 -15.38
N SER A 214 14.76 0.48 -16.04
CA SER A 214 14.68 0.49 -17.50
C SER A 214 13.24 0.73 -17.90
N ASN A 215 12.90 1.99 -18.04
CA ASN A 215 11.93 2.63 -18.93
C ASN A 215 11.28 3.84 -18.25
N LEU A 216 12.02 4.94 -18.26
CA LEU A 216 11.46 6.29 -18.35
C LEU A 216 11.86 6.86 -19.70
#